data_a66a6da1cca3a4e0558fc251970bf9c3
#
_entry.id   a66a6da1cca3a4e0558fc251970bf9c3
#
_cell.length_a   1.000
_cell.length_b   1.000
_cell.length_c   1.000
_cell.angle_alpha   90.00
_cell.angle_beta   90.00
_cell.angle_gamma   90.00
#
_symmetry.space_group_name_H-M   'P 1'
#
loop_
_entity.id
_entity.type
_entity.pdbx_description
1 polymer ?
#
loop_
_entity_poly.entity_id
_entity_poly.type
_entity_poly.pdbx_seq_one_letter_code
_entity_poly.pdbx_strand_id
1 'polypeptide(L)'
;FCIACFIRDTAGALGFHQAEVVQYARPEIIGLVIGAFIISVATKEYRSTAGSSPMIRFILGMVIMIGSLIFLGCPLRMVIRMSAGDLNAWVALIGFVLGVGTGAFALKNGFSLGRAHETNKESGAVLPVLMLGILILATCSTLLKASEAGPGSLHAPIIMSLIGGLIFGALAQKSRMCFAGGIRDAILMKNFDL
;
A
#
# COMPACT_ATOMS: atom_id res chain seq x y z
N PHE A 1 8.20 8.41 3.14
CA PHE A 1 6.99 7.62 3.22
C PHE A 1 6.98 6.57 2.10
N CYS A 2 6.93 5.28 2.42
CA CYS A 2 6.98 4.21 1.42
C CYS A 2 6.17 3.00 1.92
N ILE A 3 4.98 2.80 1.36
CA ILE A 3 4.07 1.74 1.80
C ILE A 3 4.70 0.36 1.65
N ALA A 4 5.40 0.09 0.53
CA ALA A 4 6.08 -1.19 0.31
C ALA A 4 7.17 -1.46 1.36
N CYS A 5 7.95 -0.43 1.74
CA CYS A 5 8.96 -0.55 2.79
C CYS A 5 8.31 -0.83 4.16
N PHE A 6 7.18 -0.20 4.44
CA PHE A 6 6.47 -0.38 5.70
C PHE A 6 5.86 -1.78 5.83
N ILE A 7 5.34 -2.34 4.73
CA ILE A 7 4.86 -3.74 4.70
C ILE A 7 6.02 -4.70 4.94
N ARG A 8 7.18 -4.45 4.32
CA ARG A 8 8.39 -5.23 4.57
C ARG A 8 8.81 -5.17 6.04
N ASP A 9 8.85 -3.98 6.64
CA ASP A 9 9.25 -3.79 8.03
C ASP A 9 8.29 -4.51 8.99
N THR A 10 6.99 -4.46 8.71
CA THR A 10 5.97 -5.19 9.47
C THR A 10 6.12 -6.71 9.32
N ALA A 11 6.42 -7.20 8.11
CA ALA A 11 6.72 -8.61 7.89
C ALA A 11 7.96 -9.05 8.66
N GLY A 12 8.98 -8.19 8.75
CA GLY A 12 10.17 -8.43 9.57
C GLY A 12 9.87 -8.48 11.07
N ALA A 13 9.01 -7.59 11.56
CA ALA A 13 8.57 -7.61 12.95
C ALA A 13 7.83 -8.90 13.31
N LEU A 14 7.08 -9.47 12.35
CA LEU A 14 6.40 -10.77 12.49
C LEU A 14 7.34 -11.98 12.32
N GLY A 15 8.63 -11.75 12.01
CA GLY A 15 9.63 -12.81 11.89
C GLY A 15 9.71 -13.48 10.52
N PHE A 16 9.05 -12.96 9.49
CA PHE A 16 9.12 -13.52 8.13
C PHE A 16 10.48 -13.30 7.44
N HIS A 17 11.32 -12.41 7.97
CA HIS A 17 12.70 -12.26 7.53
C HIS A 17 13.61 -11.89 8.71
N GLN A 18 14.94 -12.07 8.52
CA GLN A 18 15.94 -11.88 9.58
C GLN A 18 16.81 -10.62 9.39
N ALA A 19 16.37 -9.66 8.56
CA ALA A 19 17.11 -8.41 8.38
C ALA A 19 16.88 -7.49 9.58
N GLU A 20 17.78 -7.56 10.58
CA GLU A 20 17.65 -6.89 11.88
C GLU A 20 17.45 -5.36 11.82
N VAL A 21 17.95 -4.72 10.76
CA VAL A 21 17.85 -3.25 10.58
C VAL A 21 16.49 -2.75 10.12
N VAL A 22 15.56 -3.63 9.72
CA VAL A 22 14.26 -3.27 9.15
C VAL A 22 13.11 -4.08 9.74
N GLN A 23 13.16 -4.34 11.02
CA GLN A 23 12.13 -5.06 11.79
C GLN A 23 11.41 -4.07 12.70
N TYR A 24 10.26 -3.59 12.28
CA TYR A 24 9.43 -2.70 13.09
C TYR A 24 7.97 -2.74 12.61
N ALA A 25 7.05 -3.00 13.52
CA ALA A 25 5.61 -2.92 13.22
C ALA A 25 5.21 -1.44 13.09
N ARG A 26 5.01 -0.98 11.88
CA ARG A 26 4.76 0.44 11.55
C ARG A 26 3.33 0.86 11.92
N PRO A 27 3.13 1.70 12.96
CA PRO A 27 1.79 2.17 13.35
C PRO A 27 1.14 3.02 12.26
N GLU A 28 1.94 3.66 11.40
CA GLU A 28 1.46 4.48 10.29
C GLU A 28 0.58 3.69 9.31
N ILE A 29 0.99 2.46 8.95
CA ILE A 29 0.22 1.59 8.06
C ILE A 29 -1.05 1.11 8.74
N ILE A 30 -0.95 0.73 9.99
CA ILE A 30 -2.10 0.28 10.77
C ILE A 30 -3.13 1.41 10.87
N GLY A 31 -2.68 2.62 11.21
CA GLY A 31 -3.52 3.82 11.21
C GLY A 31 -4.16 4.11 9.86
N LEU A 32 -3.40 3.99 8.77
CA LEU A 32 -3.90 4.21 7.41
C LEU A 32 -5.04 3.25 7.06
N VAL A 33 -4.89 1.96 7.34
CA VAL A 33 -5.92 0.94 7.05
C VAL A 33 -7.17 1.18 7.91
N ILE A 34 -6.99 1.44 9.20
CA ILE A 34 -8.10 1.70 10.12
C ILE A 34 -8.81 3.02 9.77
N GLY A 35 -8.06 4.08 9.46
CA GLY A 35 -8.62 5.38 9.06
C GLY A 35 -9.43 5.30 7.78
N ALA A 36 -8.93 4.62 6.76
CA ALA A 36 -9.66 4.37 5.52
C ALA A 36 -10.92 3.54 5.78
N PHE A 37 -10.85 2.52 6.62
CA PHE A 37 -11.99 1.68 6.98
C PHE A 37 -13.08 2.48 7.72
N ILE A 38 -12.71 3.28 8.72
CA ILE A 38 -13.65 4.11 9.48
C ILE A 38 -14.41 5.06 8.55
N ILE A 39 -13.70 5.77 7.67
CA ILE A 39 -14.35 6.69 6.72
C ILE A 39 -15.24 5.94 5.72
N SER A 40 -14.79 4.81 5.21
CA SER A 40 -15.59 3.98 4.28
C SER A 40 -16.92 3.53 4.91
N VAL A 41 -16.91 3.16 6.19
CA VAL A 41 -18.12 2.78 6.93
C VAL A 41 -18.97 4.01 7.24
N ALA A 42 -18.37 5.14 7.66
CA ALA A 42 -19.08 6.38 7.99
C ALA A 42 -19.79 6.98 6.77
N THR A 43 -19.16 6.92 5.59
CA THR A 43 -19.75 7.41 4.33
C THR A 43 -20.71 6.40 3.69
N LYS A 44 -20.95 5.24 4.31
CA LYS A 44 -21.77 4.13 3.77
C LYS A 44 -21.29 3.64 2.38
N GLU A 45 -20.02 3.86 2.06
CA GLU A 45 -19.39 3.41 0.81
C GLU A 45 -18.70 2.05 0.96
N TYR A 46 -18.80 1.45 2.14
CA TYR A 46 -18.18 0.16 2.41
C TYR A 46 -18.82 -0.94 1.57
N ARG A 47 -18.04 -1.46 0.62
CA ARG A 47 -18.40 -2.60 -0.22
C ARG A 47 -17.30 -3.66 -0.15
N SER A 48 -17.65 -4.83 0.30
CA SER A 48 -16.75 -5.98 0.25
C SER A 48 -16.87 -6.65 -1.11
N THR A 49 -15.84 -6.54 -1.93
CA THR A 49 -15.81 -7.17 -3.26
C THR A 49 -14.59 -8.06 -3.40
N ALA A 50 -14.77 -9.26 -3.88
CA ALA A 50 -13.70 -10.19 -4.24
C ALA A 50 -13.56 -10.31 -5.75
N GLY A 51 -12.32 -10.50 -6.21
CA GLY A 51 -12.06 -10.75 -7.63
C GLY A 51 -12.30 -12.22 -8.00
N SER A 52 -12.62 -12.47 -9.27
CA SER A 52 -12.91 -13.81 -9.78
C SER A 52 -11.72 -14.78 -9.76
N SER A 53 -10.47 -14.29 -9.66
CA SER A 53 -9.25 -15.11 -9.74
C SER A 53 -8.27 -14.72 -8.63
N PRO A 54 -8.44 -15.25 -7.40
CA PRO A 54 -7.59 -14.88 -6.27
C PRO A 54 -6.12 -15.26 -6.49
N MET A 55 -5.86 -16.40 -7.14
CA MET A 55 -4.50 -16.89 -7.43
C MET A 55 -3.72 -15.93 -8.32
N ILE A 56 -4.32 -15.48 -9.42
CA ILE A 56 -3.67 -14.55 -10.36
C ILE A 56 -3.42 -13.21 -9.67
N ARG A 57 -4.35 -12.72 -8.87
CA ARG A 57 -4.18 -11.48 -8.10
C ARG A 57 -3.07 -11.58 -7.07
N PHE A 58 -2.92 -12.74 -6.43
CA PHE A 58 -1.82 -13.00 -5.51
C PHE A 58 -0.47 -12.95 -6.22
N ILE A 59 -0.34 -13.63 -7.38
CA ILE A 59 0.89 -13.61 -8.19
C ILE A 59 1.21 -12.18 -8.64
N LEU A 60 0.23 -11.44 -9.15
CA LEU A 60 0.41 -10.04 -9.53
C LEU A 60 0.85 -9.18 -8.34
N GLY A 61 0.28 -9.40 -7.16
CA GLY A 61 0.69 -8.72 -5.93
C GLY A 61 2.16 -9.00 -5.58
N MET A 62 2.60 -10.25 -5.69
CA MET A 62 4.01 -10.63 -5.50
C MET A 62 4.93 -9.92 -6.51
N VAL A 63 4.58 -9.92 -7.79
CA VAL A 63 5.37 -9.25 -8.84
C VAL A 63 5.46 -7.74 -8.58
N ILE A 64 4.35 -7.09 -8.20
CA ILE A 64 4.34 -5.66 -7.84
C ILE A 64 5.25 -5.40 -6.63
N MET A 65 5.20 -6.27 -5.62
CA MET A 65 6.03 -6.11 -4.42
C MET A 65 7.51 -6.28 -4.72
N ILE A 66 7.88 -7.29 -5.51
CA ILE A 66 9.26 -7.50 -5.98
C ILE A 66 9.72 -6.29 -6.79
N GLY A 67 8.92 -5.82 -7.74
CA GLY A 67 9.22 -4.63 -8.52
C GLY A 67 9.44 -3.39 -7.65
N SER A 68 8.58 -3.16 -6.66
CA SER A 68 8.70 -2.04 -5.73
C SER A 68 9.95 -2.13 -4.85
N LEU A 69 10.39 -3.32 -4.49
CA LEU A 69 11.60 -3.53 -3.69
C LEU A 69 12.87 -3.33 -4.52
N ILE A 70 12.92 -3.84 -5.76
CA ILE A 70 14.03 -3.60 -6.70
C ILE A 70 14.17 -2.10 -6.97
N PHE A 71 13.08 -1.42 -7.10
CA PHE A 71 12.97 0.00 -7.37
C PHE A 71 13.30 0.90 -6.16
N LEU A 72 13.51 0.30 -4.99
CA LEU A 72 13.73 0.98 -3.71
C LEU A 72 12.60 1.93 -3.32
N GLY A 73 11.37 1.61 -3.70
CA GLY A 73 10.21 2.35 -3.23
C GLY A 73 8.93 2.20 -4.05
N CYS A 74 7.85 2.64 -3.49
CA CYS A 74 6.57 2.77 -4.17
C CYS A 74 6.55 4.03 -5.06
N PRO A 75 5.57 4.19 -5.97
CA PRO A 75 5.46 5.37 -6.83
C PRO A 75 5.45 6.70 -6.07
N LEU A 76 4.90 6.73 -4.86
CA LEU A 76 4.92 7.92 -4.01
C LEU A 76 6.34 8.32 -3.60
N ARG A 77 7.16 7.34 -3.21
CA ARG A 77 8.57 7.59 -2.86
C ARG A 77 9.38 8.01 -4.08
N MET A 78 9.04 7.48 -5.26
CA MET A 78 9.66 7.90 -6.52
C MET A 78 9.49 9.41 -6.74
N VAL A 79 8.30 9.96 -6.56
CA VAL A 79 8.03 11.41 -6.67
C VAL A 79 8.87 12.22 -5.67
N ILE A 80 8.97 11.75 -4.42
CA ILE A 80 9.81 12.39 -3.40
C ILE A 80 11.29 12.37 -3.80
N ARG A 81 11.79 11.27 -4.35
CA ARG A 81 13.17 11.16 -4.83
C ARG A 81 13.44 12.04 -6.05
N MET A 82 12.47 12.20 -6.94
CA MET A 82 12.57 13.14 -8.07
C MET A 82 12.74 14.57 -7.59
N SER A 83 11.98 14.99 -6.57
CA SER A 83 12.10 16.33 -5.99
C SER A 83 13.45 16.57 -5.29
N ALA A 84 14.10 15.49 -4.84
CA ALA A 84 15.44 15.51 -4.27
C ALA A 84 16.56 15.50 -5.32
N GLY A 85 16.24 15.49 -6.62
CA GLY A 85 17.21 15.53 -7.72
C GLY A 85 17.81 14.18 -8.12
N ASP A 86 17.22 13.04 -7.71
CA ASP A 86 17.71 11.72 -8.06
C ASP A 86 17.35 11.36 -9.50
N LEU A 87 18.36 11.30 -10.36
CA LEU A 87 18.19 10.96 -11.79
C LEU A 87 17.63 9.54 -11.99
N ASN A 88 17.95 8.59 -11.12
CA ASN A 88 17.41 7.25 -11.20
C ASN A 88 15.88 7.24 -11.06
N ALA A 89 15.31 8.17 -10.29
CA ALA A 89 13.87 8.29 -10.13
C ALA A 89 13.17 8.73 -11.43
N TRP A 90 13.84 9.49 -12.30
CA TRP A 90 13.31 9.86 -13.60
C TRP A 90 13.26 8.67 -14.57
N VAL A 91 14.32 7.88 -14.63
CA VAL A 91 14.33 6.62 -15.43
C VAL A 91 13.22 5.70 -14.96
N ALA A 92 13.03 5.66 -13.70
CA ALA A 92 12.01 4.90 -13.04
C ALA A 92 10.59 5.36 -13.36
N LEU A 93 10.35 6.66 -13.43
CA LEU A 93 9.07 7.20 -13.87
C LEU A 93 8.74 6.73 -15.28
N ILE A 94 9.72 6.77 -16.19
CA ILE A 94 9.53 6.28 -17.56
C ILE A 94 9.13 4.80 -17.55
N GLY A 95 9.84 3.96 -16.80
CA GLY A 95 9.51 2.54 -16.66
C GLY A 95 8.10 2.32 -16.07
N PHE A 96 7.72 3.12 -15.07
CA PHE A 96 6.40 3.06 -14.47
C PHE A 96 5.28 3.44 -15.45
N VAL A 97 5.44 4.54 -16.19
CA VAL A 97 4.47 4.98 -17.21
C VAL A 97 4.34 3.95 -18.33
N LEU A 98 5.46 3.38 -18.82
CA LEU A 98 5.44 2.30 -19.80
C LEU A 98 4.73 1.06 -19.26
N GLY A 99 4.97 0.68 -18.00
CA GLY A 99 4.30 -0.45 -17.36
C GLY A 99 2.78 -0.24 -17.24
N VAL A 100 2.34 0.93 -16.80
CA VAL A 100 0.91 1.27 -16.77
C VAL A 100 0.33 1.34 -18.18
N GLY A 101 1.08 1.88 -19.14
CA GLY A 101 0.69 1.96 -20.55
C GLY A 101 0.48 0.59 -21.19
N THR A 102 1.38 -0.36 -20.97
CA THR A 102 1.22 -1.75 -21.47
C THR A 102 0.02 -2.43 -20.82
N GLY A 103 -0.24 -2.21 -19.52
CA GLY A 103 -1.42 -2.69 -18.85
C GLY A 103 -2.72 -2.09 -19.41
N ALA A 104 -2.73 -0.79 -19.65
CA ALA A 104 -3.86 -0.08 -20.27
C ALA A 104 -4.14 -0.59 -21.70
N PHE A 105 -3.08 -0.83 -22.48
CA PHE A 105 -3.19 -1.40 -23.83
C PHE A 105 -3.75 -2.82 -23.81
N ALA A 106 -3.31 -3.67 -22.86
CA ALA A 106 -3.84 -5.01 -22.69
C ALA A 106 -5.35 -4.97 -22.34
N LEU A 107 -5.78 -4.07 -21.44
CA LEU A 107 -7.19 -3.85 -21.12
C LEU A 107 -8.00 -3.43 -22.34
N LYS A 108 -7.46 -2.55 -23.17
CA LYS A 108 -8.11 -2.11 -24.43
C LYS A 108 -8.27 -3.25 -25.43
N ASN A 109 -7.35 -4.20 -25.44
CA ASN A 109 -7.41 -5.40 -26.28
C ASN A 109 -8.29 -6.53 -25.71
N GLY A 110 -9.10 -6.23 -24.68
CA GLY A 110 -10.06 -7.19 -24.12
C GLY A 110 -9.50 -8.07 -23.00
N PHE A 111 -8.27 -7.83 -22.52
CA PHE A 111 -7.77 -8.55 -21.36
C PHE A 111 -8.62 -8.21 -20.14
N SER A 112 -9.22 -9.21 -19.50
CA SER A 112 -10.02 -9.05 -18.30
C SER A 112 -9.72 -10.18 -17.32
N LEU A 113 -9.49 -9.82 -16.06
CA LEU A 113 -9.36 -10.77 -14.94
C LEU A 113 -10.74 -11.23 -14.41
N GLY A 114 -11.83 -10.94 -15.14
CA GLY A 114 -13.19 -11.21 -14.72
C GLY A 114 -13.79 -10.13 -13.81
N ARG A 115 -15.08 -10.20 -13.59
CA ARG A 115 -15.82 -9.24 -12.78
C ARG A 115 -15.58 -9.49 -11.29
N ALA A 116 -15.57 -8.41 -10.52
CA ALA A 116 -15.60 -8.50 -9.07
C ALA A 116 -17.00 -8.95 -8.62
N HIS A 117 -17.06 -9.85 -7.65
CA HIS A 117 -18.28 -10.31 -7.00
C HIS A 117 -18.42 -9.67 -5.62
N GLU A 118 -19.64 -9.35 -5.24
CA GLU A 118 -19.89 -8.91 -3.87
C GLU A 118 -19.70 -10.10 -2.93
N THR A 119 -18.97 -9.86 -1.84
CA THR A 119 -18.66 -10.86 -0.81
C THR A 119 -19.28 -10.41 0.51
N ASN A 120 -19.43 -11.33 1.45
CA ASN A 120 -19.92 -11.00 2.79
C ASN A 120 -19.14 -9.82 3.38
N LYS A 121 -19.85 -8.89 3.99
CA LYS A 121 -19.28 -7.68 4.61
C LYS A 121 -18.20 -7.99 5.64
N GLU A 122 -18.33 -9.11 6.32
CA GLU A 122 -17.37 -9.61 7.31
C GLU A 122 -15.99 -9.91 6.69
N SER A 123 -15.95 -10.43 5.47
CA SER A 123 -14.71 -10.75 4.76
C SER A 123 -13.85 -9.51 4.50
N GLY A 124 -14.47 -8.36 4.25
CA GLY A 124 -13.73 -7.10 4.07
C GLY A 124 -13.22 -6.48 5.38
N ALA A 125 -13.81 -6.84 6.53
CA ALA A 125 -13.38 -6.37 7.83
C ALA A 125 -12.18 -7.16 8.40
N VAL A 126 -11.82 -8.29 7.82
CA VAL A 126 -10.72 -9.15 8.28
C VAL A 126 -9.39 -8.39 8.32
N LEU A 127 -9.07 -7.62 7.28
CA LEU A 127 -7.80 -6.89 7.23
C LEU A 127 -7.69 -5.79 8.31
N PRO A 128 -8.66 -4.90 8.52
CA PRO A 128 -8.63 -3.93 9.61
C PRO A 128 -8.53 -4.59 11.00
N VAL A 129 -9.26 -5.68 11.22
CA VAL A 129 -9.21 -6.42 12.50
C VAL A 129 -7.84 -7.04 12.72
N LEU A 130 -7.24 -7.64 11.69
CA LEU A 130 -5.90 -8.21 11.74
C LEU A 130 -4.85 -7.12 12.05
N MET A 131 -4.95 -5.94 11.41
CA MET A 131 -4.07 -4.80 11.66
C MET A 131 -4.20 -4.29 13.10
N LEU A 132 -5.42 -4.26 13.64
CA LEU A 132 -5.65 -3.89 15.03
C LEU A 132 -5.05 -4.92 15.99
N GLY A 133 -5.14 -6.20 15.66
CA GLY A 133 -4.47 -7.28 16.39
C GLY A 133 -2.95 -7.11 16.42
N ILE A 134 -2.34 -6.78 15.29
CA ILE A 134 -0.89 -6.50 15.20
C ILE A 134 -0.52 -5.29 16.06
N LEU A 135 -1.35 -4.24 16.09
CA LEU A 135 -1.11 -3.07 16.94
C LEU A 135 -1.13 -3.43 18.42
N ILE A 136 -2.12 -4.22 18.85
CA ILE A 136 -2.21 -4.68 20.24
C ILE A 136 -1.00 -5.55 20.60
N LEU A 137 -0.59 -6.46 19.72
CA LEU A 137 0.60 -7.27 19.91
C LEU A 137 1.87 -6.41 20.00
N ALA A 138 1.99 -5.37 19.17
CA ALA A 138 3.13 -4.46 19.18
C ALA A 138 3.22 -3.61 20.45
N THR A 139 2.08 -3.28 21.07
CA THR A 139 2.04 -2.44 22.27
C THR A 139 2.05 -3.22 23.58
N CYS A 140 1.44 -4.41 23.60
CA CYS A 140 1.25 -5.20 24.81
C CYS A 140 2.24 -6.37 24.97
N SER A 141 2.96 -6.76 23.92
CA SER A 141 3.88 -7.89 24.00
C SER A 141 5.25 -7.60 23.37
N THR A 142 6.28 -8.20 23.93
CA THR A 142 7.66 -8.20 23.41
C THR A 142 7.87 -9.29 22.34
N LEU A 143 6.81 -9.91 21.85
CA LEU A 143 6.85 -10.98 20.86
C LEU A 143 7.28 -10.49 19.48
N LEU A 144 6.99 -9.21 19.15
CA LEU A 144 7.38 -8.62 17.89
C LEU A 144 8.85 -8.16 17.96
N LYS A 145 9.61 -8.51 16.94
CA LYS A 145 10.99 -8.06 16.80
C LYS A 145 11.01 -6.56 16.51
N ALA A 146 11.86 -5.84 17.23
CA ALA A 146 12.11 -4.41 17.01
C ALA A 146 13.59 -4.19 16.73
N SER A 147 13.90 -3.41 15.70
CA SER A 147 15.28 -3.06 15.35
C SER A 147 15.88 -2.12 16.40
N GLU A 148 17.06 -2.44 16.91
CA GLU A 148 17.83 -1.55 17.80
C GLU A 148 18.65 -0.52 17.02
N ALA A 149 18.95 -0.78 15.74
CA ALA A 149 19.75 0.09 14.88
C ALA A 149 19.16 0.18 13.46
N GLY A 150 19.55 1.23 12.71
CA GLY A 150 19.16 1.43 11.32
C GLY A 150 17.77 2.06 11.14
N PRO A 151 17.17 1.95 9.93
CA PRO A 151 15.89 2.60 9.62
C PRO A 151 14.71 2.14 10.47
N GLY A 152 14.78 0.95 11.05
CA GLY A 152 13.73 0.42 11.92
C GLY A 152 13.68 1.07 13.29
N SER A 153 14.82 1.56 13.81
CA SER A 153 14.91 2.25 15.11
C SER A 153 14.53 3.73 15.03
N LEU A 154 14.59 4.33 13.84
CA LEU A 154 14.24 5.73 13.61
C LEU A 154 12.73 5.87 13.39
N HIS A 155 11.98 5.93 14.46
CA HIS A 155 10.52 6.07 14.42
C HIS A 155 10.02 7.18 15.34
N ALA A 156 8.93 7.82 14.96
CA ALA A 156 8.22 8.77 15.80
C ALA A 156 7.47 8.04 16.94
N PRO A 157 7.04 8.74 17.99
CA PRO A 157 6.19 8.15 19.02
C PRO A 157 4.97 7.45 18.40
N ILE A 158 4.63 6.26 18.90
CA ILE A 158 3.59 5.38 18.34
C ILE A 158 2.26 6.12 18.17
N ILE A 159 1.89 6.96 19.13
CA ILE A 159 0.63 7.73 19.10
C ILE A 159 0.62 8.73 17.93
N MET A 160 1.71 9.46 17.73
CA MET A 160 1.83 10.45 16.65
C MET A 160 1.79 9.76 15.27
N SER A 161 2.50 8.66 15.13
CA SER A 161 2.50 7.83 13.92
C SER A 161 1.11 7.26 13.61
N LEU A 162 0.41 6.80 14.63
CA LEU A 162 -0.96 6.26 14.50
C LEU A 162 -1.95 7.35 14.07
N ILE A 163 -1.91 8.52 14.73
CA ILE A 163 -2.80 9.65 14.38
C ILE A 163 -2.51 10.14 12.95
N GLY A 164 -1.25 10.29 12.59
CA GLY A 164 -0.84 10.64 11.23
C GLY A 164 -1.35 9.63 10.21
N GLY A 165 -1.23 8.35 10.49
CA GLY A 165 -1.77 7.26 9.67
C GLY A 165 -3.29 7.33 9.52
N LEU A 166 -4.02 7.54 10.61
CA LEU A 166 -5.48 7.68 10.60
C LEU A 166 -5.95 8.84 9.71
N ILE A 167 -5.36 10.02 9.89
CA ILE A 167 -5.69 11.20 9.09
C ILE A 167 -5.39 10.96 7.62
N PHE A 168 -4.21 10.43 7.31
CA PHE A 168 -3.81 10.13 5.94
C PHE A 168 -4.71 9.07 5.30
N GLY A 169 -5.08 8.02 6.04
CA GLY A 169 -6.00 6.98 5.57
C GLY A 169 -7.40 7.54 5.27
N ALA A 170 -7.91 8.41 6.14
CA ALA A 170 -9.18 9.08 5.95
C ALA A 170 -9.20 9.98 4.69
N LEU A 171 -8.14 10.77 4.51
CA LEU A 171 -7.97 11.64 3.34
C LEU A 171 -7.81 10.83 2.05
N ALA A 172 -7.00 9.77 2.07
CA ALA A 172 -6.78 8.90 0.91
C ALA A 172 -8.08 8.22 0.46
N GLN A 173 -8.90 7.75 1.40
CA GLN A 173 -10.20 7.17 1.10
C GLN A 173 -11.16 8.18 0.46
N LYS A 174 -11.18 9.40 0.98
CA LYS A 174 -12.09 10.43 0.49
C LYS A 174 -11.65 11.03 -0.85
N SER A 175 -10.35 11.24 -1.04
CA SER A 175 -9.80 11.80 -2.28
C SER A 175 -9.79 10.79 -3.42
N ARG A 176 -9.79 9.48 -3.12
CA ARG A 176 -9.65 8.38 -4.10
C ARG A 176 -8.45 8.56 -5.04
N MET A 177 -7.46 9.32 -4.60
CA MET A 177 -6.29 9.64 -5.40
C MET A 177 -5.45 8.38 -5.63
N CYS A 178 -5.29 8.00 -6.89
CA CYS A 178 -4.48 6.88 -7.32
C CYS A 178 -3.54 7.30 -8.44
N PHE A 179 -2.25 7.34 -8.18
CA PHE A 179 -1.25 7.77 -9.17
C PHE A 179 -1.23 6.86 -10.42
N ALA A 180 -1.31 5.55 -10.23
CA ALA A 180 -1.41 4.60 -11.34
C ALA A 180 -2.76 4.72 -12.08
N GLY A 181 -3.84 4.99 -11.34
CA GLY A 181 -5.17 5.22 -11.90
C GLY A 181 -5.21 6.45 -12.79
N GLY A 182 -4.65 7.58 -12.34
CA GLY A 182 -4.58 8.80 -13.13
C GLY A 182 -3.84 8.63 -14.46
N ILE A 183 -2.69 7.95 -14.46
CA ILE A 183 -1.94 7.65 -15.69
C ILE A 183 -2.75 6.72 -16.60
N ARG A 184 -3.39 5.69 -16.05
CA ARG A 184 -4.26 4.77 -16.82
C ARG A 184 -5.40 5.54 -17.48
N ASP A 185 -6.08 6.39 -16.74
CA ASP A 185 -7.25 7.12 -17.22
C ASP A 185 -6.87 8.19 -18.26
N ALA A 186 -5.71 8.83 -18.10
CA ALA A 186 -5.13 9.70 -19.13
C ALA A 186 -4.87 8.96 -20.44
N ILE A 187 -4.39 7.70 -20.39
CA ILE A 187 -4.10 6.90 -21.58
C ILE A 187 -5.38 6.34 -22.22
N LEU A 188 -6.34 5.88 -21.41
CA LEU A 188 -7.56 5.21 -21.91
C LEU A 188 -8.63 6.18 -22.36
N MET A 189 -8.88 7.23 -21.59
CA MET A 189 -10.01 8.15 -21.80
C MET A 189 -9.58 9.53 -22.30
N LYS A 190 -8.27 9.80 -22.41
CA LYS A 190 -7.70 11.12 -22.65
C LYS A 190 -8.23 12.18 -21.67
N ASN A 191 -8.66 11.73 -20.50
CA ASN A 191 -9.17 12.59 -19.45
C ASN A 191 -8.03 12.86 -18.46
N PHE A 192 -7.71 14.13 -18.26
CA PHE A 192 -6.62 14.58 -17.40
C PHE A 192 -7.11 15.06 -16.03
N ASP A 193 -8.38 14.84 -15.72
CA ASP A 193 -8.93 15.13 -14.39
C ASP A 193 -8.45 14.09 -13.38
N LEU A 194 -7.64 14.54 -12.44
CA LEU A 194 -7.09 13.76 -11.32
C LEU A 194 -7.96 13.88 -10.08
#